data_5801c6e323ec6aec22929832f0aee53b
#
_entry.id   5801c6e323ec6aec22929832f0aee53b
#
_cell.length_a   1.000
_cell.length_b   1.000
_cell.length_c   1.000
_cell.angle_alpha   90.00
_cell.angle_beta   90.00
_cell.angle_gamma   90.00
#
_symmetry.space_group_name_H-M   'P 1'
#
loop_
_entity.id
_entity.type
_entity.pdbx_description
1 polymer ?
#
loop_
_entity_poly.entity_id
_entity_poly.type
_entity_poly.pdbx_seq_one_letter_code
_entity_poly.pdbx_strand_id
1 'polypeptide(L)'
;EGLIGDPNLPAYNASKGGVTIFTKSAALHCAKQGYGIRINSIHPAYIWTPMVENFLKAQGDVEEGKKQLESLHPIGHLGEPDDIGYGVVYLASDESKFMTGSELVIDGGYTAQ
;
A
#
# COMPACT_ATOMS: atom_id res chain seq x y z
N GLU A 1 -7.33 11.83 11.77
CA GLU A 1 -8.43 11.02 12.29
C GLU A 1 -9.76 11.34 11.62
N GLY A 2 -10.12 12.61 11.48
CA GLY A 2 -11.40 12.99 10.93
C GLY A 2 -11.64 12.45 9.53
N LEU A 3 -10.59 12.36 8.69
CA LEU A 3 -10.71 11.87 7.32
C LEU A 3 -10.69 10.35 7.23
N ILE A 4 -10.07 9.70 8.18
CA ILE A 4 -9.90 8.25 8.18
C ILE A 4 -10.66 7.57 9.32
N GLY A 5 -11.42 8.35 10.08
CA GLY A 5 -12.32 7.84 11.11
C GLY A 5 -13.54 7.17 10.50
N ASP A 6 -13.32 6.28 9.57
CA ASP A 6 -14.35 5.57 8.82
C ASP A 6 -14.80 4.36 9.64
N PRO A 7 -16.12 4.13 9.78
CA PRO A 7 -16.61 2.90 10.43
C PRO A 7 -16.15 1.62 9.73
N ASN A 8 -15.66 1.73 8.48
CA ASN A 8 -15.13 0.59 7.75
C ASN A 8 -13.64 0.34 8.02
N LEU A 9 -12.98 1.16 8.82
CA LEU A 9 -11.55 1.03 9.09
C LEU A 9 -11.17 -0.35 9.69
N PRO A 10 -11.93 -0.93 10.62
CA PRO A 10 -11.62 -2.27 11.12
C PRO A 10 -11.65 -3.33 10.02
N ALA A 11 -12.63 -3.27 9.12
CA ALA A 11 -12.71 -4.21 8.00
C ALA A 11 -11.55 -4.01 7.03
N TYR A 12 -11.15 -2.76 6.78
CA TYR A 12 -9.99 -2.45 5.96
C TYR A 12 -8.71 -3.01 6.57
N ASN A 13 -8.51 -2.84 7.86
CA ASN A 13 -7.35 -3.36 8.56
C ASN A 13 -7.31 -4.89 8.54
N ALA A 14 -8.46 -5.54 8.73
CA ALA A 14 -8.56 -6.99 8.65
C ALA A 14 -8.24 -7.49 7.25
N SER A 15 -8.71 -6.79 6.21
CA SER A 15 -8.43 -7.11 4.82
C SER A 15 -6.93 -7.00 4.52
N LYS A 16 -6.28 -5.94 5.00
CA LYS A 16 -4.82 -5.78 4.83
C LYS A 16 -4.05 -6.86 5.55
N GLY A 17 -4.43 -7.19 6.78
CA GLY A 17 -3.82 -8.29 7.52
C GLY A 17 -3.98 -9.62 6.79
N GLY A 18 -5.17 -9.85 6.21
CA GLY A 18 -5.45 -11.02 5.40
C GLY A 18 -4.54 -11.13 4.18
N VAL A 19 -4.31 -10.01 3.48
CA VAL A 19 -3.41 -9.98 2.31
C VAL A 19 -1.99 -10.36 2.73
N THR A 20 -1.50 -9.83 3.84
CA THR A 20 -0.15 -10.13 4.33
C THR A 20 0.00 -11.61 4.66
N ILE A 21 -0.93 -12.18 5.41
CA ILE A 21 -0.88 -13.58 5.81
C ILE A 21 -1.02 -14.49 4.60
N PHE A 22 -1.97 -14.21 3.72
CA PHE A 22 -2.18 -14.98 2.50
C PHE A 22 -0.93 -14.97 1.62
N THR A 23 -0.31 -13.80 1.45
CA THR A 23 0.90 -13.67 0.64
C THR A 23 2.01 -14.57 1.17
N LYS A 24 2.24 -14.58 2.48
CA LYS A 24 3.26 -15.42 3.08
C LYS A 24 2.96 -16.91 2.89
N SER A 25 1.72 -17.30 3.12
CA SER A 25 1.30 -18.71 2.96
C SER A 25 1.44 -19.16 1.51
N ALA A 26 0.98 -18.34 0.57
CA ALA A 26 1.07 -18.68 -0.85
C ALA A 26 2.53 -18.75 -1.32
N ALA A 27 3.37 -17.81 -0.85
CA ALA A 27 4.79 -17.79 -1.19
C ALA A 27 5.50 -19.06 -0.70
N LEU A 28 5.23 -19.46 0.54
CA LEU A 28 5.82 -20.68 1.11
C LEU A 28 5.35 -21.92 0.38
N HIS A 29 4.06 -21.96 0.03
CA HIS A 29 3.52 -23.09 -0.73
C HIS A 29 4.23 -23.24 -2.08
N CYS A 30 4.34 -22.14 -2.83
CA CYS A 30 5.00 -22.16 -4.13
C CYS A 30 6.47 -22.54 -4.02
N ALA A 31 7.15 -22.05 -2.98
CA ALA A 31 8.55 -22.38 -2.76
C ALA A 31 8.75 -23.86 -2.44
N LYS A 32 7.92 -24.40 -1.55
CA LYS A 32 8.00 -25.82 -1.16
C LYS A 32 7.67 -26.76 -2.31
N GLN A 33 6.77 -26.35 -3.19
CA GLN A 33 6.40 -27.16 -4.36
C GLN A 33 7.38 -27.00 -5.52
N GLY A 34 8.33 -26.08 -5.42
CA GLY A 34 9.32 -25.85 -6.46
C GLY A 34 8.72 -25.28 -7.75
N TYR A 35 7.66 -24.47 -7.64
CA TYR A 35 6.98 -23.91 -8.82
C TYR A 35 7.76 -22.80 -9.52
N GLY A 36 8.76 -22.24 -8.86
CA GLY A 36 9.49 -21.10 -9.41
C GLY A 36 8.67 -19.82 -9.44
N ILE A 37 7.66 -19.71 -8.58
CA ILE A 37 6.79 -18.55 -8.49
C ILE A 37 7.12 -17.80 -7.21
N ARG A 38 7.34 -16.48 -7.32
CA ARG A 38 7.54 -15.59 -6.18
C ARG A 38 6.26 -14.79 -5.94
N ILE A 39 5.90 -14.60 -4.70
CA ILE A 39 4.70 -13.87 -4.31
C ILE A 39 5.09 -12.88 -3.20
N ASN A 40 4.89 -11.59 -3.47
CA ASN A 40 5.17 -10.52 -2.54
C ASN A 40 3.98 -9.56 -2.51
N SER A 41 3.91 -8.73 -1.48
CA SER A 41 2.86 -7.73 -1.37
C SER A 41 3.44 -6.31 -1.36
N ILE A 42 2.66 -5.36 -1.86
CA ILE A 42 3.00 -3.94 -1.84
C ILE A 42 2.04 -3.24 -0.89
N HIS A 43 2.59 -2.38 -0.04
CA HIS A 43 1.83 -1.68 0.99
C HIS A 43 2.00 -0.17 0.80
N PRO A 44 1.14 0.46 -0.01
CA PRO A 44 1.15 1.92 -0.17
C PRO A 44 0.44 2.60 1.00
N ALA A 45 0.69 3.90 1.20
CA ALA A 45 -0.18 4.73 2.00
C ALA A 45 -1.14 5.47 1.07
N TYR A 46 -1.28 6.79 1.24
CA TYR A 46 -2.20 7.54 0.39
C TYR A 46 -1.50 7.98 -0.89
N ILE A 47 -2.08 7.59 -2.01
CA ILE A 47 -1.59 7.90 -3.35
C ILE A 47 -2.60 8.87 -3.99
N TRP A 48 -2.11 9.95 -4.59
CA TRP A 48 -2.98 10.93 -5.23
C TRP A 48 -3.54 10.34 -6.52
N THR A 49 -4.81 9.97 -6.46
CA THR A 49 -5.53 9.32 -7.55
C THR A 49 -6.90 9.98 -7.71
N PRO A 50 -7.58 9.78 -8.85
CA PRO A 50 -8.96 10.27 -9.00
C PRO A 50 -9.89 9.74 -7.89
N MET A 51 -9.67 8.52 -7.42
CA MET A 51 -10.48 7.96 -6.34
C MET A 51 -10.32 8.75 -5.05
N VAL A 52 -9.08 9.08 -4.68
CA VAL A 52 -8.80 9.87 -3.48
C VAL A 52 -9.33 11.29 -3.63
N GLU A 53 -9.12 11.90 -4.80
CA GLU A 53 -9.63 13.25 -5.08
C GLU A 53 -11.16 13.29 -4.98
N ASN A 54 -11.83 12.33 -5.56
CA ASN A 54 -13.29 12.25 -5.49
C ASN A 54 -13.79 12.03 -4.05
N PHE A 55 -13.08 11.23 -3.28
CA PHE A 55 -13.39 11.04 -1.87
C PHE A 55 -13.31 12.38 -1.13
N LEU A 56 -12.24 13.15 -1.35
CA LEU A 56 -12.08 14.45 -0.71
C LEU A 56 -13.15 15.45 -1.15
N LYS A 57 -13.55 15.43 -2.43
CA LYS A 57 -14.65 16.29 -2.92
C LYS A 57 -15.94 16.00 -2.18
N ALA A 58 -16.22 14.74 -1.89
CA ALA A 58 -17.41 14.36 -1.12
C ALA A 58 -17.35 14.81 0.33
N GLN A 59 -16.15 15.03 0.87
CA GLN A 59 -15.94 15.50 2.24
C GLN A 59 -15.97 17.02 2.38
N GLY A 60 -15.83 17.76 1.28
CA GLY A 60 -15.85 19.23 1.28
C GLY A 60 -14.67 19.83 0.50
N ASP A 61 -13.82 20.57 1.20
CA ASP A 61 -12.68 21.27 0.58
C ASP A 61 -11.55 20.29 0.25
N VAL A 62 -11.30 20.10 -1.05
CA VAL A 62 -10.25 19.17 -1.52
C VAL A 62 -8.87 19.61 -1.07
N GLU A 63 -8.56 20.90 -1.15
CA GLU A 63 -7.22 21.41 -0.78
C GLU A 63 -6.93 21.18 0.70
N GLU A 64 -7.90 21.43 1.55
CA GLU A 64 -7.76 21.22 2.99
C GLU A 64 -7.63 19.72 3.29
N GLY A 65 -8.45 18.89 2.65
CA GLY A 65 -8.36 17.44 2.82
C GLY A 65 -7.03 16.88 2.37
N LYS A 66 -6.52 17.38 1.23
CA LYS A 66 -5.21 16.96 0.72
C LYS A 66 -4.10 17.31 1.71
N LYS A 67 -4.13 18.52 2.28
CA LYS A 67 -3.15 18.93 3.28
C LYS A 67 -3.20 18.03 4.52
N GLN A 68 -4.38 17.64 4.95
CA GLN A 68 -4.51 16.73 6.08
C GLN A 68 -3.89 15.37 5.78
N LEU A 69 -4.13 14.83 4.59
CA LEU A 69 -3.51 13.57 4.18
C LEU A 69 -1.98 13.69 4.08
N GLU A 70 -1.50 14.79 3.50
CA GLU A 70 -0.07 15.04 3.39
C GLU A 70 0.61 15.09 4.77
N SER A 71 -0.07 15.64 5.76
CA SER A 71 0.47 15.75 7.11
C SER A 71 0.63 14.41 7.81
N LEU A 72 -0.06 13.37 7.34
CA LEU A 72 0.06 12.03 7.89
C LEU A 72 1.34 11.32 7.46
N HIS A 73 1.99 11.85 6.45
CA HIS A 73 3.18 11.23 5.86
C HIS A 73 4.43 12.04 6.25
N PRO A 74 5.38 11.43 6.97
CA PRO A 74 6.62 12.13 7.33
C PRO A 74 7.35 12.78 6.15
N ILE A 75 7.26 12.19 4.94
CA ILE A 75 7.90 12.76 3.76
C ILE A 75 7.25 14.08 3.32
N GLY A 76 6.01 14.36 3.74
CA GLY A 76 5.35 15.64 3.55
C GLY A 76 4.48 15.79 2.32
N HIS A 77 4.32 14.76 1.53
CA HIS A 77 3.44 14.77 0.36
C HIS A 77 2.85 13.38 0.12
N LEU A 78 1.83 13.33 -0.73
CA LEU A 78 1.22 12.05 -1.13
C LEU A 78 2.09 11.38 -2.18
N GLY A 79 1.95 10.06 -2.30
CA GLY A 79 2.57 9.34 -3.38
C GLY A 79 1.86 9.57 -4.70
N GLU A 80 2.54 9.24 -5.78
CA GLU A 80 1.98 9.22 -7.13
C GLU A 80 1.81 7.77 -7.58
N PRO A 81 0.90 7.50 -8.54
CA PRO A 81 0.75 6.12 -9.04
C PRO A 81 2.04 5.48 -9.50
N ASP A 82 2.95 6.25 -10.11
CA ASP A 82 4.24 5.73 -10.57
C ASP A 82 5.11 5.23 -9.42
N ASP A 83 4.98 5.81 -8.23
CA ASP A 83 5.72 5.34 -7.06
C ASP A 83 5.40 3.88 -6.76
N ILE A 84 4.15 3.50 -6.94
CA ILE A 84 3.72 2.11 -6.76
C ILE A 84 4.07 1.29 -7.99
N GLY A 85 3.91 1.85 -9.18
CA GLY A 85 4.26 1.17 -10.43
C GLY A 85 5.73 0.74 -10.47
N TYR A 86 6.63 1.58 -10.02
CA TYR A 86 8.06 1.23 -9.94
C TYR A 86 8.29 0.07 -8.97
N GLY A 87 7.55 0.03 -7.87
CA GLY A 87 7.62 -1.11 -6.95
C GLY A 87 7.16 -2.40 -7.59
N VAL A 88 6.09 -2.35 -8.38
CA VAL A 88 5.58 -3.51 -9.12
C VAL A 88 6.63 -4.00 -10.12
N VAL A 89 7.24 -3.08 -10.87
CA VAL A 89 8.29 -3.42 -11.85
C VAL A 89 9.46 -4.10 -11.15
N TYR A 90 9.90 -3.57 -10.01
CA TYR A 90 10.99 -4.17 -9.25
C TYR A 90 10.65 -5.60 -8.82
N LEU A 91 9.46 -5.79 -8.23
CA LEU A 91 9.06 -7.11 -7.73
C LEU A 91 8.82 -8.12 -8.86
N ALA A 92 8.43 -7.65 -10.04
CA ALA A 92 8.22 -8.51 -11.21
C ALA A 92 9.52 -8.84 -11.94
N SER A 93 10.59 -8.11 -11.64
CA SER A 93 11.87 -8.25 -12.37
C SER A 93 12.79 -9.24 -11.68
N ASP A 94 13.83 -9.65 -12.42
CA ASP A 94 14.88 -10.53 -11.88
C ASP A 94 15.74 -9.84 -10.82
N GLU A 95 15.65 -8.50 -10.71
CA GLU A 95 16.35 -7.77 -9.66
C GLU A 95 15.88 -8.16 -8.27
N SER A 96 14.64 -8.64 -8.15
CA SER A 96 14.08 -9.12 -6.90
C SER A 96 13.98 -10.64 -6.81
N LYS A 97 14.79 -11.34 -7.57
CA LYS A 97 14.67 -12.80 -7.72
C LYS A 97 14.84 -13.59 -6.43
N PHE A 98 15.43 -13.00 -5.41
CA PHE A 98 15.59 -13.66 -4.10
C PHE A 98 14.50 -13.26 -3.09
N MET A 99 13.48 -12.52 -3.54
CA MET A 99 12.38 -12.07 -2.68
C MET A 99 11.12 -12.91 -2.91
N THR A 100 10.60 -13.49 -1.85
CA THR A 100 9.28 -14.09 -1.83
C THR A 100 8.73 -14.02 -0.39
N GLY A 101 7.42 -13.86 -0.28
CA GLY A 101 6.76 -13.72 1.02
C GLY A 101 7.05 -12.40 1.71
N SER A 102 7.59 -11.43 1.01
CA SER A 102 8.01 -10.14 1.59
C SER A 102 6.97 -9.06 1.38
N GLU A 103 7.04 -8.04 2.24
CA GLU A 103 6.24 -6.84 2.13
C GLU A 103 7.13 -5.71 1.63
N LEU A 104 6.71 -5.03 0.56
CA LEU A 104 7.39 -3.83 0.07
C LEU A 104 6.53 -2.63 0.46
N VAL A 105 7.02 -1.87 1.43
CA VAL A 105 6.31 -0.70 1.95
C VAL A 105 6.74 0.54 1.16
N ILE A 106 5.76 1.24 0.57
CA ILE A 106 5.98 2.45 -0.22
C ILE A 106 4.97 3.47 0.29
N ASP A 107 5.28 4.14 1.40
CA ASP A 107 4.26 4.89 2.15
C ASP A 107 4.73 6.23 2.71
N GLY A 108 5.86 6.75 2.23
CA GLY A 108 6.35 8.04 2.68
C GLY A 108 6.64 8.11 4.19
N GLY A 109 6.87 6.97 4.82
CA GLY A 109 7.15 6.91 6.25
C GLY A 109 5.92 6.73 7.13
N TYR A 110 4.74 6.57 6.53
CA TYR A 110 3.48 6.51 7.29
C TYR A 110 3.53 5.45 8.41
N THR A 111 4.02 4.26 8.13
CA THR A 111 4.06 3.16 9.11
C THR A 111 5.34 3.14 9.94
N ALA A 112 6.28 4.03 9.67
CA ALA A 112 7.53 4.10 10.43
C ALA A 112 7.41 4.91 11.71
N GLN A 113 6.31 5.60 11.90
CA GLN A 113 6.10 6.47 13.06
C GLN A 113 5.30 5.83 14.19
#